data_b78e51afa28369b584bfc83076447883
#
_entry.id   b78e51afa28369b584bfc83076447883
#
_cell.length_a   1.000
_cell.length_b   1.000
_cell.length_c   1.000
_cell.angle_alpha   90.00
_cell.angle_beta   90.00
_cell.angle_gamma   90.00
#
_symmetry.space_group_name_H-M   'P 1'
#
loop_
_entity.id
_entity.type
_entity.pdbx_description
1 polymer ?
#
loop_
_entity_poly.entity_id
_entity_poly.type
_entity_poly.pdbx_seq_one_letter_code
_entity_poly.pdbx_strand_id
1 'polypeptide(L)'
;MDGPRFIRANTKLLPVPLAPEIRLHLAEESLPIWRKTEEELGQMNVPPPYWAFAWAGGQALARYLLDNPAAVAGARVLDLGSGSGLTAIAAMRAGAGRVLAADIDALALAAIDLNAAANAVAVETTQEDLLAAAPNSVDGRFDIVLVGDLFYERTLAERVLAFIEAASANGAEVLVGDPRRSYFPKDRFEQVAEYAVPVTRELEDAEIKRTAVWRLDIFPLSPLAGRGNQVRSMRA
;
A
#
# COMPACT_ATOMS: atom_id res chain seq x y z
N MET A 1 3.78 21.73 14.37
CA MET A 1 2.45 21.20 14.82
C MET A 1 2.69 19.99 15.70
N ASP A 2 1.95 19.81 16.79
CA ASP A 2 2.01 18.58 17.61
C ASP A 2 1.16 17.50 16.90
N GLY A 3 1.82 16.62 16.12
CA GLY A 3 1.16 15.60 15.30
C GLY A 3 0.25 14.66 16.09
N PRO A 4 0.69 14.03 17.18
CA PRO A 4 -0.12 13.13 17.98
C PRO A 4 -1.37 13.82 18.55
N ARG A 5 -1.26 15.07 18.99
CA ARG A 5 -2.40 15.85 19.50
C ARG A 5 -3.39 16.18 18.37
N PHE A 6 -2.87 16.55 17.19
CA PHE A 6 -3.70 16.84 16.03
C PHE A 6 -4.49 15.60 15.59
N ILE A 7 -3.83 14.45 15.49
CA ILE A 7 -4.47 13.20 15.09
C ILE A 7 -5.59 12.84 16.06
N ARG A 8 -5.33 12.80 17.37
CA ARG A 8 -6.36 12.48 18.38
C ARG A 8 -7.54 13.46 18.38
N ALA A 9 -7.31 14.72 18.03
CA ALA A 9 -8.38 15.72 17.94
C ALA A 9 -9.26 15.59 16.69
N ASN A 10 -8.77 14.93 15.63
CA ASN A 10 -9.41 14.84 14.31
C ASN A 10 -9.76 13.42 13.89
N THR A 11 -9.57 12.43 14.77
CA THR A 11 -9.83 11.00 14.47
C THR A 11 -10.42 10.31 15.68
N LYS A 12 -10.97 9.11 15.45
CA LYS A 12 -11.33 8.16 16.50
C LYS A 12 -10.57 6.85 16.32
N LEU A 13 -10.26 6.18 17.42
CA LEU A 13 -9.66 4.85 17.39
C LEU A 13 -10.74 3.80 17.08
N LEU A 14 -10.80 3.36 15.83
CA LEU A 14 -11.83 2.48 15.28
C LEU A 14 -11.23 1.19 14.74
N PRO A 15 -11.98 0.07 14.77
CA PRO A 15 -11.57 -1.15 14.07
C PRO A 15 -11.59 -0.93 12.57
N VAL A 16 -10.63 -1.55 11.86
CA VAL A 16 -10.59 -1.55 10.39
C VAL A 16 -11.70 -2.47 9.86
N PRO A 17 -12.55 -2.05 8.93
CA PRO A 17 -13.73 -2.82 8.52
C PRO A 17 -13.43 -4.25 8.05
N LEU A 18 -12.40 -4.46 7.21
CA LEU A 18 -12.04 -5.80 6.71
C LEU A 18 -11.06 -6.54 7.64
N ALA A 19 -10.38 -5.85 8.55
CA ALA A 19 -9.42 -6.42 9.50
C ALA A 19 -9.69 -5.89 10.93
N PRO A 20 -10.83 -6.24 11.54
CA PRO A 20 -11.29 -5.65 12.80
C PRO A 20 -10.38 -5.97 14.00
N GLU A 21 -9.45 -6.89 13.84
CA GLU A 21 -8.37 -7.16 14.79
C GLU A 21 -7.40 -5.98 14.93
N ILE A 22 -7.33 -5.11 13.91
CA ILE A 22 -6.50 -3.91 13.89
C ILE A 22 -7.37 -2.68 14.15
N ARG A 23 -6.89 -1.80 15.03
CA ARG A 23 -7.55 -0.53 15.33
C ARG A 23 -6.66 0.62 14.92
N LEU A 24 -7.24 1.59 14.21
CA LEU A 24 -6.53 2.76 13.72
C LEU A 24 -7.23 4.05 14.15
N HIS A 25 -6.47 5.12 14.25
CA HIS A 25 -6.99 6.48 14.32
C HIS A 25 -7.53 6.86 12.93
N LEU A 26 -8.85 6.77 12.75
CA LEU A 26 -9.54 7.03 11.48
C LEU A 26 -10.43 8.27 11.58
N ALA A 27 -10.50 9.04 10.49
CA ALA A 27 -11.48 10.11 10.35
C ALA A 27 -12.88 9.52 10.08
N GLU A 28 -13.88 10.18 10.65
CA GLU A 28 -15.30 9.93 10.39
C GLU A 28 -15.91 11.16 9.72
N GLU A 29 -16.99 10.99 8.96
CA GLU A 29 -17.72 12.07 8.27
C GLU A 29 -18.14 13.21 9.20
N SER A 30 -18.38 12.90 10.48
CA SER A 30 -18.72 13.86 11.51
C SER A 30 -17.54 14.74 11.95
N LEU A 31 -16.31 14.40 11.59
CA LEU A 31 -15.11 15.07 12.07
C LEU A 31 -14.68 16.23 11.14
N PRO A 32 -14.11 17.32 11.69
CA PRO A 32 -13.76 18.49 10.90
C PRO A 32 -12.80 18.23 9.75
N ILE A 33 -11.86 17.28 9.93
CA ILE A 33 -10.86 16.97 8.90
C ILE A 33 -11.49 16.34 7.64
N TRP A 34 -12.58 15.59 7.78
CA TRP A 34 -13.32 15.02 6.68
C TRP A 34 -13.98 16.08 5.79
N ARG A 35 -14.46 17.15 6.41
CA ARG A 35 -15.21 18.22 5.73
C ARG A 35 -14.33 19.27 5.09
N LYS A 36 -13.02 19.23 5.33
CA LYS A 36 -12.09 20.21 4.76
C LYS A 36 -11.74 19.84 3.35
N THR A 37 -11.84 20.81 2.46
CA THR A 37 -11.36 20.70 1.08
C THR A 37 -9.82 20.71 1.04
N GLU A 38 -9.24 20.26 -0.07
CA GLU A 38 -7.79 20.36 -0.30
C GLU A 38 -7.29 21.82 -0.20
N GLU A 39 -8.12 22.78 -0.64
CA GLU A 39 -7.81 24.22 -0.55
C GLU A 39 -7.75 24.69 0.90
N GLU A 40 -8.71 24.29 1.74
CA GLU A 40 -8.73 24.64 3.17
C GLU A 40 -7.57 23.99 3.92
N LEU A 41 -7.22 22.76 3.60
CA LEU A 41 -6.05 22.07 4.14
C LEU A 41 -4.74 22.75 3.68
N GLY A 42 -4.67 23.15 2.41
CA GLY A 42 -3.56 23.91 1.85
C GLY A 42 -3.34 25.25 2.54
N GLN A 43 -4.42 25.99 2.84
CA GLN A 43 -4.35 27.24 3.63
C GLN A 43 -3.81 27.01 5.05
N MET A 44 -4.05 25.84 5.62
CA MET A 44 -3.49 25.43 6.92
C MET A 44 -2.08 24.83 6.81
N ASN A 45 -1.51 24.75 5.61
CA ASN A 45 -0.26 24.05 5.32
C ASN A 45 -0.27 22.58 5.79
N VAL A 46 -1.42 21.91 5.61
CA VAL A 46 -1.64 20.49 5.91
C VAL A 46 -1.91 19.77 4.60
N PRO A 47 -1.13 18.75 4.23
CA PRO A 47 -1.40 17.93 3.05
C PRO A 47 -2.73 17.15 3.21
N PRO A 48 -3.33 16.65 2.11
CA PRO A 48 -4.50 15.78 2.19
C PRO A 48 -4.25 14.62 3.17
N PRO A 49 -5.14 14.38 4.14
CA PRO A 49 -4.88 13.47 5.25
C PRO A 49 -5.09 12.00 4.85
N TYR A 50 -4.36 11.50 3.85
CA TYR A 50 -4.46 10.11 3.38
C TYR A 50 -4.24 9.07 4.50
N TRP A 51 -3.42 9.42 5.51
CA TRP A 51 -3.17 8.62 6.70
C TRP A 51 -4.40 8.43 7.60
N ALA A 52 -5.43 9.27 7.47
CA ALA A 52 -6.62 9.22 8.32
C ALA A 52 -7.68 8.20 7.83
N PHE A 53 -7.36 7.41 6.81
CA PHE A 53 -8.32 6.51 6.17
C PHE A 53 -7.75 5.11 5.99
N ALA A 54 -8.63 4.09 6.11
CA ALA A 54 -8.30 2.71 5.76
C ALA A 54 -8.69 2.46 4.30
N TRP A 55 -7.79 2.78 3.37
CA TRP A 55 -7.99 2.63 1.94
C TRP A 55 -8.19 1.17 1.53
N ALA A 56 -8.91 0.94 0.44
CA ALA A 56 -9.36 -0.40 0.04
C ALA A 56 -8.19 -1.36 -0.24
N GLY A 57 -7.12 -0.91 -0.90
CA GLY A 57 -5.93 -1.74 -1.16
C GLY A 57 -5.19 -2.09 0.13
N GLY A 58 -5.02 -1.12 1.03
CA GLY A 58 -4.42 -1.36 2.34
C GLY A 58 -5.22 -2.36 3.16
N GLN A 59 -6.57 -2.29 3.17
CA GLN A 59 -7.41 -3.25 3.86
C GLN A 59 -7.31 -4.67 3.30
N ALA A 60 -7.34 -4.81 1.95
CA ALA A 60 -7.21 -6.11 1.30
C ALA A 60 -5.86 -6.74 1.60
N LEU A 61 -4.78 -5.95 1.52
CA LEU A 61 -3.43 -6.43 1.80
C LEU A 61 -3.26 -6.81 3.27
N ALA A 62 -3.76 -5.99 4.21
CA ALA A 62 -3.74 -6.32 5.63
C ALA A 62 -4.50 -7.64 5.94
N ARG A 63 -5.69 -7.83 5.36
CA ARG A 63 -6.46 -9.07 5.52
C ARG A 63 -5.69 -10.27 4.96
N TYR A 64 -5.10 -10.11 3.77
CA TYR A 64 -4.29 -11.17 3.16
C TYR A 64 -3.13 -11.61 4.06
N LEU A 65 -2.38 -10.65 4.64
CA LEU A 65 -1.26 -10.94 5.54
C LEU A 65 -1.69 -11.67 6.81
N LEU A 66 -2.82 -11.24 7.41
CA LEU A 66 -3.37 -11.89 8.61
C LEU A 66 -3.87 -13.31 8.34
N ASP A 67 -4.44 -13.55 7.16
CA ASP A 67 -4.91 -14.89 6.74
C ASP A 67 -3.76 -15.79 6.28
N ASN A 68 -2.65 -15.20 5.83
CA ASN A 68 -1.49 -15.92 5.29
C ASN A 68 -0.19 -15.49 5.99
N PRO A 69 -0.06 -15.72 7.31
CA PRO A 69 1.09 -15.21 8.08
C PRO A 69 2.44 -15.73 7.55
N ALA A 70 2.46 -16.90 6.93
CA ALA A 70 3.68 -17.44 6.31
C ALA A 70 4.27 -16.53 5.21
N ALA A 71 3.46 -15.64 4.61
CA ALA A 71 3.93 -14.70 3.60
C ALA A 71 4.96 -13.68 4.13
N VAL A 72 4.93 -13.38 5.44
CA VAL A 72 5.82 -12.37 6.05
C VAL A 72 6.56 -12.87 7.28
N ALA A 73 6.33 -14.11 7.73
CA ALA A 73 6.90 -14.63 8.97
C ALA A 73 8.43 -14.55 8.98
N GLY A 74 8.99 -13.83 9.97
CA GLY A 74 10.42 -13.63 10.14
C GLY A 74 11.08 -12.67 9.13
N ALA A 75 10.34 -12.18 8.14
CA ALA A 75 10.85 -11.36 7.06
C ALA A 75 11.16 -9.92 7.51
N ARG A 76 12.08 -9.27 6.78
CA ARG A 76 12.32 -7.82 6.80
C ARG A 76 11.40 -7.18 5.77
N VAL A 77 10.44 -6.40 6.23
CA VAL A 77 9.37 -5.85 5.42
C VAL A 77 9.52 -4.34 5.26
N LEU A 78 9.34 -3.84 4.05
CA LEU A 78 9.11 -2.43 3.76
C LEU A 78 7.62 -2.22 3.45
N ASP A 79 6.97 -1.29 4.14
CA ASP A 79 5.64 -0.77 3.81
C ASP A 79 5.79 0.61 3.18
N LEU A 80 5.62 0.69 1.85
CA LEU A 80 5.88 1.88 1.05
C LEU A 80 4.62 2.73 0.91
N GLY A 81 4.68 4.02 1.27
CA GLY A 81 3.51 4.90 1.33
C GLY A 81 2.52 4.42 2.39
N SER A 82 3.02 4.18 3.58
CA SER A 82 2.36 3.44 4.66
C SER A 82 1.09 4.12 5.20
N GLY A 83 0.97 5.44 5.06
CA GLY A 83 -0.19 6.24 5.47
C GLY A 83 -0.57 6.01 6.94
N SER A 84 -1.63 5.25 7.19
CA SER A 84 -2.09 4.92 8.54
C SER A 84 -1.25 3.88 9.27
N GLY A 85 -0.32 3.20 8.59
CA GLY A 85 0.43 2.06 9.11
C GLY A 85 -0.33 0.73 9.08
N LEU A 86 -1.45 0.66 8.38
CA LEU A 86 -2.33 -0.53 8.38
C LEU A 86 -1.58 -1.80 7.97
N THR A 87 -0.90 -1.77 6.84
CA THR A 87 -0.17 -2.91 6.28
C THR A 87 1.07 -3.25 7.10
N ALA A 88 1.79 -2.24 7.61
CA ALA A 88 2.91 -2.43 8.53
C ALA A 88 2.49 -3.13 9.83
N ILE A 89 1.37 -2.70 10.43
CA ILE A 89 0.80 -3.31 11.65
C ILE A 89 0.35 -4.74 11.35
N ALA A 90 -0.32 -4.96 10.21
CA ALA A 90 -0.74 -6.30 9.80
C ALA A 90 0.45 -7.25 9.62
N ALA A 91 1.54 -6.79 8.98
CA ALA A 91 2.76 -7.56 8.81
C ALA A 91 3.41 -7.94 10.15
N MET A 92 3.50 -6.98 11.10
CA MET A 92 4.01 -7.28 12.45
C MET A 92 3.14 -8.30 13.18
N ARG A 93 1.80 -8.17 13.10
CA ARG A 93 0.87 -9.14 13.72
C ARG A 93 0.92 -10.52 13.05
N ALA A 94 1.24 -10.57 11.77
CA ALA A 94 1.47 -11.81 11.02
C ALA A 94 2.86 -12.44 11.26
N GLY A 95 3.70 -11.83 12.11
CA GLY A 95 4.98 -12.39 12.52
C GLY A 95 6.18 -11.95 11.70
N ALA A 96 6.11 -10.81 11.00
CA ALA A 96 7.29 -10.20 10.39
C ALA A 96 8.40 -9.98 11.44
N GLY A 97 9.64 -10.20 11.06
CA GLY A 97 10.79 -10.03 11.94
C GLY A 97 11.11 -8.55 12.20
N ARG A 98 10.90 -7.70 11.20
CA ARG A 98 11.10 -6.25 11.25
C ARG A 98 10.25 -5.59 10.18
N VAL A 99 9.66 -4.45 10.48
CA VAL A 99 8.92 -3.63 9.51
C VAL A 99 9.41 -2.20 9.54
N LEU A 100 9.76 -1.66 8.37
CA LEU A 100 9.99 -0.24 8.14
C LEU A 100 8.79 0.31 7.37
N ALA A 101 8.06 1.23 7.97
CA ALA A 101 7.00 2.00 7.33
C ALA A 101 7.57 3.32 6.80
N ALA A 102 7.48 3.54 5.49
CA ALA A 102 7.97 4.73 4.83
C ALA A 102 6.82 5.61 4.36
N ASP A 103 6.83 6.87 4.74
CA ASP A 103 5.88 7.87 4.24
C ASP A 103 6.53 9.26 4.27
N ILE A 104 6.24 10.09 3.26
CA ILE A 104 6.79 11.45 3.17
C ILE A 104 6.05 12.46 4.05
N ASP A 105 4.84 12.12 4.50
CA ASP A 105 4.03 12.98 5.37
C ASP A 105 4.37 12.77 6.85
N ALA A 106 4.84 13.81 7.52
CA ALA A 106 5.15 13.78 8.95
C ALA A 106 3.93 13.43 9.83
N LEU A 107 2.69 13.74 9.38
CA LEU A 107 1.48 13.34 10.09
C LEU A 107 1.20 11.85 9.92
N ALA A 108 1.53 11.27 8.76
CA ALA A 108 1.46 9.82 8.57
C ALA A 108 2.40 9.10 9.55
N LEU A 109 3.64 9.55 9.73
CA LEU A 109 4.56 8.96 10.71
C LEU A 109 3.99 9.01 12.13
N ALA A 110 3.45 10.16 12.53
CA ALA A 110 2.81 10.29 13.84
C ALA A 110 1.55 9.39 13.99
N ALA A 111 0.81 9.17 12.90
CA ALA A 111 -0.32 8.24 12.88
C ALA A 111 0.14 6.79 12.99
N ILE A 112 1.21 6.39 12.28
CA ILE A 112 1.81 5.07 12.37
C ILE A 112 2.22 4.76 13.80
N ASP A 113 2.94 5.67 14.47
CA ASP A 113 3.37 5.50 15.87
C ASP A 113 2.20 5.30 16.82
N LEU A 114 1.14 6.14 16.70
CA LEU A 114 -0.07 6.03 17.52
C LEU A 114 -0.81 4.72 17.25
N ASN A 115 -0.93 4.34 16.00
CA ASN A 115 -1.66 3.13 15.58
C ASN A 115 -0.87 1.87 15.97
N ALA A 116 0.45 1.84 15.80
CA ALA A 116 1.31 0.74 16.24
C ALA A 116 1.20 0.53 17.76
N ALA A 117 1.27 1.62 18.55
CA ALA A 117 1.07 1.56 20.00
C ALA A 117 -0.31 1.02 20.39
N ALA A 118 -1.39 1.46 19.70
CA ALA A 118 -2.76 0.99 19.93
C ALA A 118 -2.95 -0.50 19.62
N ASN A 119 -2.10 -1.08 18.77
CA ASN A 119 -2.11 -2.50 18.39
C ASN A 119 -1.03 -3.33 19.09
N ALA A 120 -0.27 -2.73 20.01
CA ALA A 120 0.82 -3.37 20.77
C ALA A 120 1.89 -4.01 19.86
N VAL A 121 2.24 -3.35 18.76
CA VAL A 121 3.33 -3.75 17.86
C VAL A 121 4.37 -2.63 17.77
N ALA A 122 5.62 -2.99 17.41
CA ALA A 122 6.69 -2.05 17.12
C ALA A 122 6.90 -1.97 15.61
N VAL A 123 6.81 -0.75 15.04
CA VAL A 123 7.06 -0.45 13.64
C VAL A 123 8.12 0.64 13.59
N GLU A 124 9.15 0.45 12.77
CA GLU A 124 10.11 1.52 12.49
C GLU A 124 9.54 2.43 11.41
N THR A 125 9.84 3.73 11.50
CA THR A 125 9.33 4.72 10.53
C THR A 125 10.46 5.49 9.87
N THR A 126 10.26 5.93 8.62
CA THR A 126 11.12 6.88 7.93
C THR A 126 10.31 7.88 7.12
N GLN A 127 10.76 9.14 7.13
CA GLN A 127 10.19 10.21 6.30
C GLN A 127 10.94 10.37 4.97
N GLU A 128 11.93 9.55 4.71
CA GLU A 128 12.68 9.62 3.46
C GLU A 128 11.79 9.31 2.25
N ASP A 129 11.87 10.12 1.21
CA ASP A 129 11.28 9.79 -0.10
C ASP A 129 12.12 8.69 -0.77
N LEU A 130 11.80 7.44 -0.48
CA LEU A 130 12.50 6.28 -1.03
C LEU A 130 12.35 6.17 -2.55
N LEU A 131 11.31 6.82 -3.13
CA LEU A 131 11.13 6.87 -4.57
C LEU A 131 12.02 7.91 -5.25
N ALA A 132 12.61 8.87 -4.52
CA ALA A 132 13.57 9.83 -5.04
C ALA A 132 14.98 9.25 -5.21
N ALA A 133 15.28 8.17 -4.50
CA ALA A 133 16.56 7.48 -4.60
C ALA A 133 16.67 6.74 -5.95
N ALA A 134 17.90 6.54 -6.44
CA ALA A 134 18.11 5.71 -7.63
C ALA A 134 17.54 4.30 -7.39
N PRO A 135 16.87 3.68 -8.36
CA PRO A 135 16.25 2.35 -8.20
C PRO A 135 17.19 1.28 -7.64
N ASN A 136 18.50 1.42 -7.88
CA ASN A 136 19.55 0.51 -7.40
C ASN A 136 19.96 0.72 -5.92
N SER A 137 19.41 1.72 -5.23
CA SER A 137 19.72 1.98 -3.81
C SER A 137 18.96 1.08 -2.83
N VAL A 138 18.05 0.24 -3.32
CA VAL A 138 17.33 -0.77 -2.52
C VAL A 138 18.19 -2.04 -2.40
N ASP A 139 19.30 -1.92 -1.69
CA ASP A 139 20.32 -2.97 -1.51
C ASP A 139 19.81 -4.17 -0.72
N GLY A 140 18.97 -5.05 -1.25
CA GLY A 140 18.63 -6.33 -0.61
C GLY A 140 18.28 -6.24 0.89
N ARG A 141 17.91 -5.02 1.36
CA ARG A 141 17.61 -4.74 2.77
C ARG A 141 16.27 -5.29 3.23
N PHE A 142 15.40 -5.57 2.26
CA PHE A 142 14.06 -6.06 2.52
C PHE A 142 13.83 -7.37 1.78
N ASP A 143 13.17 -8.30 2.46
CA ASP A 143 12.75 -9.56 1.89
C ASP A 143 11.40 -9.40 1.19
N ILE A 144 10.58 -8.43 1.67
CA ILE A 144 9.24 -8.14 1.15
C ILE A 144 9.02 -6.64 1.08
N VAL A 145 8.36 -6.19 0.01
CA VAL A 145 7.85 -4.83 -0.17
C VAL A 145 6.34 -4.87 -0.28
N LEU A 146 5.66 -4.12 0.58
CA LEU A 146 4.20 -3.95 0.58
C LEU A 146 3.85 -2.58 0.00
N VAL A 147 2.81 -2.54 -0.84
CA VAL A 147 2.30 -1.31 -1.46
C VAL A 147 0.77 -1.31 -1.42
N GLY A 148 0.18 -0.32 -0.77
CA GLY A 148 -1.27 -0.15 -0.71
C GLY A 148 -1.72 1.11 -1.45
N ASP A 149 -2.59 0.96 -2.47
CA ASP A 149 -3.31 2.09 -3.13
C ASP A 149 -2.45 3.18 -3.80
N LEU A 150 -1.17 2.95 -4.15
CA LEU A 150 -0.28 4.01 -4.68
C LEU A 150 -0.39 4.26 -6.20
N PHE A 151 -1.29 3.56 -6.92
CA PHE A 151 -1.42 3.71 -8.38
C PHE A 151 -2.54 4.67 -8.80
N TYR A 152 -2.81 5.72 -8.01
CA TYR A 152 -3.90 6.67 -8.26
C TYR A 152 -3.48 7.90 -9.08
N GLU A 153 -2.19 8.21 -9.17
CA GLU A 153 -1.63 9.34 -9.92
C GLU A 153 -0.49 8.82 -10.82
N ARG A 154 -0.41 9.33 -12.07
CA ARG A 154 0.49 8.79 -13.10
C ARG A 154 1.96 8.84 -12.71
N THR A 155 2.46 10.00 -12.32
CA THR A 155 3.89 10.19 -12.01
C THR A 155 4.30 9.37 -10.79
N LEU A 156 3.43 9.30 -9.79
CA LEU A 156 3.65 8.44 -8.61
C LEU A 156 3.68 6.96 -9.02
N ALA A 157 2.71 6.51 -9.82
CA ALA A 157 2.61 5.13 -10.27
C ALA A 157 3.86 4.67 -11.06
N GLU A 158 4.41 5.55 -11.93
CA GLU A 158 5.64 5.29 -12.68
C GLU A 158 6.85 5.14 -11.74
N ARG A 159 6.97 6.01 -10.71
CA ARG A 159 8.05 5.94 -9.71
C ARG A 159 7.91 4.69 -8.83
N VAL A 160 6.69 4.38 -8.37
CA VAL A 160 6.41 3.17 -7.59
C VAL A 160 6.77 1.93 -8.38
N LEU A 161 6.33 1.83 -9.64
CA LEU A 161 6.63 0.68 -10.49
C LEU A 161 8.14 0.48 -10.64
N ALA A 162 8.89 1.54 -10.97
CA ALA A 162 10.34 1.47 -11.11
C ALA A 162 11.02 1.00 -9.81
N PHE A 163 10.56 1.49 -8.66
CA PHE A 163 11.09 1.11 -7.35
C PHE A 163 10.84 -0.37 -7.04
N ILE A 164 9.60 -0.84 -7.19
CA ILE A 164 9.25 -2.23 -6.86
C ILE A 164 9.87 -3.24 -7.83
N GLU A 165 10.06 -2.88 -9.10
CA GLU A 165 10.81 -3.69 -10.08
C GLU A 165 12.28 -3.82 -9.69
N ALA A 166 12.90 -2.72 -9.25
CA ALA A 166 14.28 -2.77 -8.75
C ALA A 166 14.40 -3.58 -7.45
N ALA A 167 13.45 -3.44 -6.52
CA ALA A 167 13.42 -4.25 -5.30
C ALA A 167 13.28 -5.74 -5.62
N SER A 168 12.39 -6.08 -6.55
CA SER A 168 12.20 -7.47 -7.01
C SER A 168 13.43 -8.03 -7.72
N ALA A 169 14.10 -7.24 -8.55
CA ALA A 169 15.36 -7.63 -9.21
C ALA A 169 16.48 -7.90 -8.18
N ASN A 170 16.41 -7.29 -6.99
CA ASN A 170 17.31 -7.51 -5.86
C ASN A 170 16.82 -8.61 -4.90
N GLY A 171 15.79 -9.38 -5.28
CA GLY A 171 15.31 -10.56 -4.57
C GLY A 171 14.16 -10.34 -3.58
N ALA A 172 13.60 -9.13 -3.49
CA ALA A 172 12.42 -8.90 -2.66
C ALA A 172 11.16 -9.43 -3.32
N GLU A 173 10.28 -10.09 -2.57
CA GLU A 173 8.90 -10.32 -2.99
C GLU A 173 8.10 -9.02 -2.88
N VAL A 174 7.25 -8.73 -3.87
CA VAL A 174 6.41 -7.52 -3.87
C VAL A 174 4.95 -7.92 -3.85
N LEU A 175 4.23 -7.42 -2.84
CA LEU A 175 2.79 -7.58 -2.70
C LEU A 175 2.11 -6.20 -2.76
N VAL A 176 1.09 -6.10 -3.62
CA VAL A 176 0.35 -4.85 -3.85
C VAL A 176 -1.12 -5.08 -3.54
N GLY A 177 -1.70 -4.25 -2.67
CA GLY A 177 -3.15 -4.17 -2.48
C GLY A 177 -3.72 -3.02 -3.33
N ASP A 178 -4.55 -3.33 -4.34
CA ASP A 178 -5.08 -2.30 -5.24
C ASP A 178 -6.45 -2.68 -5.82
N PRO A 179 -7.44 -1.77 -5.80
CA PRO A 179 -8.76 -1.98 -6.42
C PRO A 179 -8.76 -1.78 -7.95
N ARG A 180 -7.61 -1.79 -8.60
CA ARG A 180 -7.36 -1.42 -10.00
C ARG A 180 -7.55 0.08 -10.21
N ARG A 181 -6.78 0.87 -9.48
CA ARG A 181 -6.74 2.32 -9.67
C ARG A 181 -6.28 2.68 -11.09
N SER A 182 -6.53 3.90 -11.51
CA SER A 182 -6.42 4.34 -12.91
C SER A 182 -5.09 4.05 -13.59
N TYR A 183 -3.99 3.99 -12.83
CA TYR A 183 -2.63 3.78 -13.34
C TYR A 183 -2.02 2.44 -12.90
N PHE A 184 -2.85 1.50 -12.40
CA PHE A 184 -2.38 0.18 -12.01
C PHE A 184 -2.01 -0.67 -13.24
N PRO A 185 -0.74 -1.08 -13.43
CA PRO A 185 -0.27 -1.83 -14.60
C PRO A 185 -0.53 -3.33 -14.43
N LYS A 186 -1.79 -3.74 -14.58
CA LYS A 186 -2.28 -5.09 -14.28
C LYS A 186 -1.49 -6.22 -14.96
N ASP A 187 -0.97 -5.99 -16.14
CA ASP A 187 -0.19 -6.94 -16.95
C ASP A 187 1.19 -7.28 -16.36
N ARG A 188 1.61 -6.53 -15.33
CA ARG A 188 2.86 -6.75 -14.61
C ARG A 188 2.67 -7.58 -13.34
N PHE A 189 1.44 -8.01 -13.02
CA PHE A 189 1.10 -8.62 -11.75
C PHE A 189 0.23 -9.86 -11.91
N GLU A 190 0.47 -10.85 -11.04
CA GLU A 190 -0.39 -11.98 -10.79
C GLU A 190 -1.36 -11.66 -9.66
N GLN A 191 -2.66 -11.94 -9.82
CA GLN A 191 -3.63 -11.81 -8.75
C GLN A 191 -3.54 -13.02 -7.82
N VAL A 192 -3.24 -12.79 -6.54
CA VAL A 192 -3.09 -13.86 -5.52
C VAL A 192 -4.31 -13.97 -4.60
N ALA A 193 -5.09 -12.89 -4.42
CA ALA A 193 -6.33 -12.90 -3.66
C ALA A 193 -7.28 -11.78 -4.13
N GLU A 194 -8.56 -11.86 -3.76
CA GLU A 194 -9.55 -10.78 -3.96
C GLU A 194 -10.50 -10.73 -2.77
N TYR A 195 -10.83 -9.51 -2.33
CA TYR A 195 -11.71 -9.24 -1.21
C TYR A 195 -12.81 -8.25 -1.58
N ALA A 196 -13.98 -8.41 -0.96
CA ALA A 196 -15.05 -7.42 -0.96
C ALA A 196 -14.81 -6.46 0.22
N VAL A 197 -14.14 -5.33 -0.03
CA VAL A 197 -13.70 -4.41 1.02
C VAL A 197 -14.82 -3.43 1.35
N PRO A 198 -15.28 -3.36 2.61
CA PRO A 198 -16.20 -2.32 3.05
C PRO A 198 -15.48 -0.96 3.03
N VAL A 199 -16.09 0.01 2.37
CA VAL A 199 -15.60 1.39 2.23
C VAL A 199 -16.74 2.37 2.42
N THR A 200 -16.46 3.66 2.54
CA THR A 200 -17.50 4.69 2.55
C THR A 200 -17.65 5.28 1.15
N ARG A 201 -18.87 5.68 0.80
CA ARG A 201 -19.20 6.25 -0.53
C ARG A 201 -18.43 7.53 -0.81
N GLU A 202 -18.14 8.28 0.24
CA GLU A 202 -17.42 9.56 0.15
C GLU A 202 -15.94 9.36 -0.23
N LEU A 203 -15.36 8.20 0.12
CA LEU A 203 -13.96 7.89 -0.21
C LEU A 203 -13.79 7.17 -1.54
N GLU A 204 -14.71 6.24 -1.85
CA GLU A 204 -14.50 5.28 -2.93
C GLU A 204 -15.68 5.18 -3.91
N ASP A 205 -16.67 6.09 -3.86
CA ASP A 205 -17.91 6.07 -4.66
C ASP A 205 -18.70 4.74 -4.58
N ALA A 206 -18.49 3.98 -3.50
CA ALA A 206 -19.08 2.66 -3.27
C ALA A 206 -19.22 2.36 -1.78
N GLU A 207 -20.01 1.38 -1.41
CA GLU A 207 -20.07 0.80 -0.05
C GLU A 207 -19.19 -0.45 0.08
N ILE A 208 -18.98 -1.12 -1.06
CA ILE A 208 -18.10 -2.29 -1.16
C ILE A 208 -17.24 -2.13 -2.41
N LYS A 209 -15.93 -2.21 -2.23
CA LYS A 209 -14.95 -2.15 -3.32
C LYS A 209 -14.32 -3.53 -3.53
N ARG A 210 -14.47 -4.12 -4.71
CA ARG A 210 -13.69 -5.32 -5.06
C ARG A 210 -12.24 -4.95 -5.21
N THR A 211 -11.40 -5.51 -4.35
CA THR A 211 -9.99 -5.15 -4.24
C THR A 211 -9.14 -6.41 -4.23
N ALA A 212 -8.15 -6.47 -5.07
CA ALA A 212 -7.27 -7.61 -5.15
C ALA A 212 -5.93 -7.36 -4.48
N VAL A 213 -5.31 -8.45 -4.05
CA VAL A 213 -3.89 -8.52 -3.72
C VAL A 213 -3.16 -9.12 -4.91
N TRP A 214 -2.08 -8.48 -5.28
CA TRP A 214 -1.29 -8.76 -6.45
C TRP A 214 0.14 -9.05 -6.04
N ARG A 215 0.77 -9.99 -6.74
CA ARG A 215 2.21 -10.24 -6.68
C ARG A 215 2.85 -9.71 -7.95
N LEU A 216 3.98 -9.01 -7.85
CA LEU A 216 4.74 -8.57 -9.01
C LEU A 216 5.29 -9.79 -9.75
N ASP A 217 4.97 -9.93 -11.04
CA ASP A 217 5.49 -10.99 -11.89
C ASP A 217 6.89 -10.58 -12.42
N ILE A 218 7.90 -11.38 -12.08
CA ILE A 218 9.30 -11.14 -12.45
C ILE A 218 9.57 -11.52 -13.91
N PHE A 219 8.67 -12.30 -14.53
CA PHE A 219 8.82 -12.71 -15.92
C PHE A 219 8.06 -11.75 -16.84
N PRO A 220 8.77 -10.83 -17.57
CA PRO A 220 8.10 -10.10 -18.64
C PRO A 220 7.55 -11.14 -19.62
N LEU A 221 6.27 -11.02 -19.97
CA LEU A 221 5.65 -11.83 -21.03
C LEU A 221 6.62 -11.86 -22.21
N SER A 222 7.17 -13.03 -22.50
CA SER A 222 7.97 -13.24 -23.73
C SER A 222 7.15 -12.69 -24.90
N PRO A 223 7.70 -11.81 -25.75
CA PRO A 223 6.98 -11.34 -26.92
C PRO A 223 6.51 -12.57 -27.69
N LEU A 224 5.22 -12.67 -27.93
CA LEU A 224 4.58 -13.73 -28.71
C LEU A 224 5.43 -14.00 -29.92
N ALA A 225 6.11 -15.16 -29.94
CA ALA A 225 6.85 -15.64 -31.09
C ALA A 225 5.87 -15.66 -32.25
N GLY A 226 6.07 -14.74 -33.21
CA GLY A 226 5.27 -14.65 -34.41
C GLY A 226 5.19 -16.05 -35.06
N ARG A 227 4.00 -16.60 -35.16
CA ARG A 227 3.74 -17.81 -35.96
C ARG A 227 4.09 -17.45 -37.40
N GLY A 228 5.35 -17.72 -37.76
CA GLY A 228 5.79 -17.71 -39.15
C GLY A 228 5.00 -18.79 -39.91
N ASN A 229 4.11 -18.30 -40.73
CA ASN A 229 3.33 -19.12 -41.67
C ASN A 229 4.31 -19.64 -42.74
N GLN A 230 4.93 -20.81 -42.52
CA GLN A 230 5.63 -21.49 -43.59
C GLN A 230 4.61 -22.14 -44.52
N VAL A 231 4.26 -21.43 -45.58
CA VAL A 231 3.61 -21.98 -46.75
C VAL A 231 4.62 -22.91 -47.43
N ARG A 232 4.49 -24.24 -47.25
CA ARG A 232 5.16 -25.23 -48.09
C ARG A 232 4.50 -25.20 -49.45
N SER A 233 5.17 -24.64 -50.45
CA SER A 233 4.84 -24.87 -51.85
C SER A 233 5.24 -26.29 -52.21
N MET A 234 4.26 -27.15 -52.43
CA MET A 234 4.46 -28.39 -53.22
C MET A 234 4.49 -27.99 -54.70
N ARG A 235 5.61 -28.22 -55.33
CA ARG A 235 5.67 -28.39 -56.79
C ARG A 235 5.96 -29.82 -57.11
N ALA A 236 5.08 -30.36 -57.95
CA ALA A 236 5.12 -31.50 -58.87
C ALA A 236 6.32 -32.46 -58.84
#